data_b6d61a23aa2e791b03d349768d8a0717
#
_entry.id   b6d61a23aa2e791b03d349768d8a0717
#
_cell.length_a   1.000
_cell.length_b   1.000
_cell.length_c   1.000
_cell.angle_alpha   90.00
_cell.angle_beta   90.00
_cell.angle_gamma   90.00
#
_symmetry.space_group_name_H-M   'P 1'
#
loop_
_entity.id
_entity.type
_entity.pdbx_description
1 polymer ?
#
loop_
_entity_poly.entity_id
_entity_poly.type
_entity_poly.pdbx_seq_one_letter_code
_entity_poly.pdbx_strand_id
1 'polypeptide(L)'
;VSAGETGREPDGANARAGNVRSGSTAARRPAASSDPVADSDPAAPASGGLSRRGLLGLLGAGAAGIAAGGAGGFGIAAATGAGASTHAGSGTQYPFSGDHQAGIVTPAQDRLHFAAFDVREGTTREELIELLQDWSYASSRLVQGLDVSASGAVGGSPLAPPDDTGEAMGLPPSALTVTFGFGPTLFVDGDGVDRFGLASRQPVKLTQLPRFSGDALQSELSGGDLCIQACADDPQVAVHAIRNLTRIGFGRVILRWSQLGFGRTSSTSTSQATPRNLFGFKDGTANVKAEETSATAEHVWVAPGDGPDWLAGGSYLVARRIRMMIESWDRVRLEEQEQIIGRDKRAGAPLSGGEEFTEPDFVVESDTTFGQPAIDANSHVALAHPAKNAGARLLRRGYNFVDGNDELGRLNAGLFFLSYQRDPEQFIRVQQSLSTDLLNEYLKHTGSGIWAIPPGARDGGYVGETLFS
;
A
#
# COMPACT_ATOMS: atom_id res chain seq x y z
N VAL A 1 51.49 -10.60 42.08
CA VAL A 1 51.83 -11.88 42.66
C VAL A 1 51.01 -12.92 41.87
N SER A 2 51.52 -13.41 40.82
CA SER A 2 52.27 -14.64 40.62
C SER A 2 51.34 -15.82 40.41
N ALA A 3 51.18 -16.29 39.14
CA ALA A 3 51.86 -17.40 38.49
C ALA A 3 51.14 -18.72 38.81
N GLY A 4 50.86 -19.54 37.86
CA GLY A 4 51.54 -20.31 36.88
C GLY A 4 50.56 -21.39 36.40
N GLU A 5 50.51 -21.65 35.07
CA GLU A 5 51.16 -22.79 34.35
C GLU A 5 50.60 -24.17 34.70
N THR A 6 50.17 -24.91 33.82
CA THR A 6 50.59 -25.76 32.71
C THR A 6 49.56 -26.88 32.60
N GLY A 7 49.07 -27.43 31.50
CA GLY A 7 49.65 -27.85 30.29
C GLY A 7 49.23 -29.30 29.98
N ARG A 8 49.01 -29.58 28.71
CA ARG A 8 49.08 -30.89 28.02
C ARG A 8 47.81 -31.52 27.47
N GLU A 9 47.71 -31.42 26.17
CA GLU A 9 47.30 -32.52 25.28
C GLU A 9 48.22 -33.74 25.45
N PRO A 10 47.91 -34.97 24.96
CA PRO A 10 47.92 -35.24 23.57
C PRO A 10 47.00 -36.37 23.02
N ASP A 11 46.80 -36.32 21.71
CA ASP A 11 46.92 -37.37 20.66
C ASP A 11 46.21 -38.72 20.75
N GLY A 12 45.72 -39.10 19.58
CA GLY A 12 45.69 -40.47 19.07
C GLY A 12 44.40 -40.82 18.30
N ALA A 13 44.29 -40.54 17.03
CA ALA A 13 44.66 -41.24 15.80
C ALA A 13 43.92 -42.56 15.51
N ASN A 14 43.43 -42.60 14.27
CA ASN A 14 43.28 -43.74 13.32
C ASN A 14 41.97 -44.53 13.28
N ALA A 15 41.19 -44.39 12.22
CA ALA A 15 41.31 -44.96 10.86
C ALA A 15 40.63 -46.33 10.67
N ARG A 16 39.79 -46.39 9.64
CA ARG A 16 39.60 -47.31 8.50
C ARG A 16 38.14 -47.61 8.23
N ALA A 17 37.60 -47.13 7.15
CA ALA A 17 37.45 -47.73 5.83
C ALA A 17 36.78 -49.12 5.82
N GLY A 18 35.65 -49.20 5.16
CA GLY A 18 34.94 -50.44 4.83
C GLY A 18 33.86 -50.19 3.77
N ASN A 19 34.27 -50.33 2.55
CA ASN A 19 33.50 -50.29 1.31
C ASN A 19 32.88 -51.67 1.07
N VAL A 20 31.59 -51.84 0.81
CA VAL A 20 31.05 -52.97 0.04
C VAL A 20 29.86 -52.55 -0.79
N ARG A 21 29.91 -53.04 -2.01
CA ARG A 21 29.08 -52.78 -3.21
C ARG A 21 27.75 -53.55 -3.25
N SER A 22 26.84 -52.97 -4.01
CA SER A 22 26.01 -53.54 -5.10
C SER A 22 24.94 -54.58 -4.78
N GLY A 23 23.74 -54.35 -5.37
CA GLY A 23 22.69 -55.33 -5.54
C GLY A 23 21.48 -54.74 -6.25
N SER A 24 21.56 -54.68 -7.60
CA SER A 24 20.46 -54.47 -8.53
C SER A 24 19.49 -55.64 -8.53
N THR A 25 18.17 -55.44 -8.51
CA THR A 25 17.25 -56.35 -9.23
C THR A 25 15.99 -55.58 -9.61
N ALA A 26 15.79 -55.59 -10.91
CA ALA A 26 14.56 -55.24 -11.63
C ALA A 26 13.62 -56.44 -11.66
N ALA A 27 12.28 -56.21 -11.54
CA ALA A 27 11.23 -57.14 -12.04
C ALA A 27 9.94 -56.34 -12.26
N ARG A 28 9.61 -56.01 -13.50
CA ARG A 28 8.67 -56.68 -14.41
C ARG A 28 7.19 -56.46 -14.03
N ARG A 29 6.51 -55.67 -14.87
CA ARG A 29 5.06 -55.67 -15.16
C ARG A 29 4.61 -57.04 -15.69
N PRO A 30 3.33 -57.32 -15.59
CA PRO A 30 2.62 -57.92 -16.71
C PRO A 30 1.43 -57.09 -17.20
N ALA A 31 1.14 -57.32 -18.50
CA ALA A 31 0.18 -56.65 -19.32
C ALA A 31 -1.11 -57.44 -19.42
N ALA A 32 -2.21 -56.69 -19.64
CA ALA A 32 -3.37 -56.91 -20.51
C ALA A 32 -4.17 -58.21 -20.48
N SER A 33 -5.48 -58.07 -20.33
CA SER A 33 -6.44 -58.77 -21.17
C SER A 33 -7.74 -57.99 -21.29
N SER A 34 -8.26 -58.01 -22.46
CA SER A 34 -9.31 -57.35 -23.22
C SER A 34 -10.74 -57.81 -22.87
N ASP A 35 -11.66 -56.84 -22.98
CA ASP A 35 -12.96 -56.78 -23.72
C ASP A 35 -14.21 -57.45 -23.14
N PRO A 36 -15.42 -57.07 -23.70
CA PRO A 36 -16.19 -55.83 -23.58
C PRO A 36 -17.65 -56.10 -23.14
N VAL A 37 -18.40 -55.13 -22.69
CA VAL A 37 -19.88 -55.08 -22.81
C VAL A 37 -20.40 -53.66 -22.95
N ALA A 38 -21.35 -53.53 -23.84
CA ALA A 38 -21.93 -52.40 -24.52
C ALA A 38 -22.96 -51.57 -23.72
N ASP A 39 -23.16 -50.38 -24.29
CA ASP A 39 -24.38 -49.57 -24.43
C ASP A 39 -25.02 -48.88 -23.22
N SER A 40 -24.95 -47.57 -23.27
CA SER A 40 -26.10 -46.66 -23.57
C SER A 40 -25.70 -45.20 -23.31
N ASP A 41 -25.72 -44.44 -24.40
CA ASP A 41 -25.59 -42.98 -24.46
C ASP A 41 -26.94 -42.32 -24.09
N PRO A 42 -26.91 -41.12 -23.50
CA PRO A 42 -27.76 -40.07 -24.03
C PRO A 42 -27.03 -38.74 -24.27
N ALA A 43 -27.03 -38.36 -25.53
CA ALA A 43 -27.13 -37.04 -26.14
C ALA A 43 -26.49 -35.81 -25.43
N ALA A 44 -25.38 -35.36 -26.00
CA ALA A 44 -24.86 -34.00 -25.83
C ALA A 44 -25.56 -33.01 -26.77
N PRO A 45 -25.82 -31.75 -26.36
CA PRO A 45 -26.29 -30.71 -27.26
C PRO A 45 -25.15 -30.13 -28.10
N ALA A 46 -25.41 -29.93 -29.36
CA ALA A 46 -24.52 -29.45 -30.41
C ALA A 46 -23.97 -28.06 -30.14
N SER A 47 -22.65 -27.92 -30.19
CA SER A 47 -21.92 -26.64 -30.26
C SER A 47 -22.03 -26.08 -31.68
N GLY A 48 -22.87 -25.06 -31.88
CA GLY A 48 -22.96 -24.29 -33.12
C GLY A 48 -21.73 -23.40 -33.28
N GLY A 49 -20.74 -23.81 -34.04
CA GLY A 49 -19.62 -23.00 -34.48
C GLY A 49 -20.04 -21.99 -35.55
N LEU A 50 -19.82 -20.70 -35.30
CA LEU A 50 -20.00 -19.63 -36.29
C LEU A 50 -19.04 -19.81 -37.48
N SER A 51 -19.58 -19.95 -38.68
CA SER A 51 -18.78 -20.09 -39.89
C SER A 51 -18.15 -18.76 -40.30
N ARG A 52 -16.95 -18.83 -40.93
CA ARG A 52 -16.19 -17.65 -41.42
C ARG A 52 -17.00 -16.74 -42.36
N ARG A 53 -18.10 -17.20 -42.94
CA ARG A 53 -19.02 -16.38 -43.74
C ARG A 53 -19.98 -15.52 -42.91
N GLY A 54 -20.29 -15.91 -41.68
CA GLY A 54 -21.11 -15.12 -40.76
C GLY A 54 -20.38 -13.90 -40.19
N LEU A 55 -19.04 -13.99 -40.08
CA LEU A 55 -18.21 -12.91 -39.57
C LEU A 55 -18.04 -11.74 -40.57
N LEU A 56 -18.02 -12.04 -41.87
CA LEU A 56 -17.90 -11.01 -42.92
C LEU A 56 -19.23 -10.28 -43.20
N GLY A 57 -20.36 -10.83 -42.79
CA GLY A 57 -21.67 -10.17 -42.89
C GLY A 57 -21.92 -9.10 -41.84
N LEU A 58 -21.23 -9.19 -40.69
CA LEU A 58 -21.35 -8.22 -39.59
C LEU A 58 -20.48 -6.95 -39.79
N LEU A 59 -19.42 -7.00 -40.59
CA LEU A 59 -18.56 -5.87 -40.90
C LEU A 59 -19.11 -4.98 -42.04
N GLY A 60 -20.14 -5.40 -42.79
CA GLY A 60 -20.75 -4.67 -43.90
C GLY A 60 -21.90 -3.73 -43.51
N ALA A 61 -22.45 -3.82 -42.31
CA ALA A 61 -23.64 -3.05 -41.91
C ALA A 61 -23.34 -1.79 -41.06
N GLY A 62 -22.06 -1.48 -40.82
CA GLY A 62 -21.66 -0.35 -39.98
C GLY A 62 -21.31 0.96 -40.68
N ALA A 63 -21.41 1.04 -42.03
CA ALA A 63 -20.90 2.21 -42.80
C ALA A 63 -21.97 3.12 -43.40
N ALA A 64 -23.23 3.04 -43.01
CA ALA A 64 -24.26 3.94 -43.53
C ALA A 64 -25.19 4.47 -42.43
N GLY A 65 -24.72 5.50 -41.67
CA GLY A 65 -25.55 6.08 -40.62
C GLY A 65 -24.91 7.26 -39.88
N ILE A 66 -24.17 8.14 -40.57
CA ILE A 66 -23.79 9.43 -40.03
C ILE A 66 -24.26 10.55 -40.93
N ALA A 67 -25.50 10.94 -40.81
CA ALA A 67 -26.00 12.28 -41.13
C ALA A 67 -27.46 12.42 -40.62
N ALA A 68 -27.63 13.27 -39.67
CA ALA A 68 -28.86 13.95 -39.25
C ALA A 68 -29.31 13.64 -37.82
N GLY A 69 -29.34 14.67 -36.99
CA GLY A 69 -30.23 14.79 -35.86
C GLY A 69 -29.56 15.12 -34.52
N GLY A 70 -29.38 16.41 -34.27
CA GLY A 70 -29.07 16.93 -32.94
C GLY A 70 -30.22 16.81 -31.97
N ALA A 71 -29.88 16.96 -30.71
CA ALA A 71 -30.69 17.23 -29.54
C ALA A 71 -31.58 16.09 -28.99
N GLY A 72 -31.28 15.69 -27.79
CA GLY A 72 -32.24 15.20 -26.81
C GLY A 72 -32.26 13.68 -26.62
N GLY A 73 -31.95 13.24 -25.41
CA GLY A 73 -32.36 11.91 -24.98
C GLY A 73 -31.37 11.18 -24.08
N PHE A 74 -31.38 11.46 -22.81
CA PHE A 74 -31.01 10.53 -21.74
C PHE A 74 -31.88 9.29 -21.85
N GLY A 75 -31.30 8.10 -21.83
CA GLY A 75 -32.07 6.93 -21.49
C GLY A 75 -31.67 5.65 -22.16
N ILE A 76 -31.25 4.69 -21.35
CA ILE A 76 -31.35 3.24 -21.53
C ILE A 76 -30.32 2.58 -22.49
N ALA A 77 -29.24 2.07 -21.88
CA ALA A 77 -28.62 0.83 -22.33
C ALA A 77 -28.33 -0.05 -21.12
N ALA A 78 -29.36 -0.75 -20.67
CA ALA A 78 -29.20 -1.89 -19.78
C ALA A 78 -29.25 -3.18 -20.62
N ALA A 79 -28.31 -4.06 -20.28
CA ALA A 79 -28.30 -5.49 -20.54
C ALA A 79 -28.06 -5.96 -22.00
N THR A 80 -26.81 -6.33 -22.28
CA THR A 80 -26.47 -7.68 -22.75
C THR A 80 -24.93 -7.79 -22.85
N GLY A 81 -24.37 -8.83 -22.26
CA GLY A 81 -23.04 -9.29 -22.61
C GLY A 81 -22.05 -9.26 -21.45
N ALA A 82 -21.85 -10.41 -20.83
CA ALA A 82 -20.63 -10.74 -20.14
C ALA A 82 -19.43 -10.53 -21.09
N GLY A 83 -18.86 -9.33 -21.08
CA GLY A 83 -17.63 -8.97 -21.77
C GLY A 83 -16.53 -8.91 -20.75
N ALA A 84 -15.42 -9.55 -21.03
CA ALA A 84 -14.18 -9.39 -20.32
C ALA A 84 -13.97 -7.89 -20.00
N SER A 85 -13.88 -7.55 -18.73
CA SER A 85 -13.49 -6.22 -18.29
C SER A 85 -12.05 -5.99 -18.72
N THR A 86 -11.87 -5.37 -19.89
CA THR A 86 -10.65 -4.64 -20.16
C THR A 86 -10.61 -3.56 -19.09
N HIS A 87 -9.63 -3.60 -18.20
CA HIS A 87 -9.31 -2.50 -17.32
C HIS A 87 -8.84 -1.32 -18.19
N ALA A 88 -9.78 -0.62 -18.79
CA ALA A 88 -9.50 0.72 -19.29
C ALA A 88 -9.28 1.57 -18.03
N GLY A 89 -8.06 1.97 -17.76
CA GLY A 89 -7.72 2.84 -16.65
C GLY A 89 -8.65 4.06 -16.66
N SER A 90 -8.94 4.60 -15.49
CA SER A 90 -9.81 5.76 -15.31
C SER A 90 -9.21 6.99 -16.00
N GLY A 91 -10.02 7.73 -16.77
CA GLY A 91 -9.67 9.06 -17.29
C GLY A 91 -9.71 10.15 -16.18
N THR A 92 -10.00 9.79 -14.94
CA THR A 92 -10.04 10.71 -13.80
C THR A 92 -8.66 11.31 -13.55
N GLN A 93 -8.63 12.62 -13.31
CA GLN A 93 -7.43 13.38 -12.98
C GLN A 93 -7.63 14.10 -11.66
N TYR A 94 -6.56 14.21 -10.90
CA TYR A 94 -6.51 15.06 -9.70
C TYR A 94 -5.45 16.15 -9.92
N PRO A 95 -5.73 17.41 -9.55
CA PRO A 95 -4.74 18.48 -9.68
C PRO A 95 -3.54 18.20 -8.78
N PHE A 96 -2.35 18.52 -9.27
CA PHE A 96 -1.11 18.44 -8.49
C PHE A 96 -1.00 19.61 -7.51
N SER A 97 -1.39 20.82 -7.95
CA SER A 97 -1.40 22.04 -7.13
C SER A 97 -2.67 22.13 -6.29
N GLY A 98 -2.59 22.78 -5.14
CA GLY A 98 -3.73 22.99 -4.24
C GLY A 98 -3.29 23.35 -2.83
N ASP A 99 -4.26 23.56 -1.93
CA ASP A 99 -3.98 23.85 -0.51
C ASP A 99 -3.32 22.64 0.20
N HIS A 100 -3.72 21.45 -0.18
CA HIS A 100 -3.21 20.18 0.33
C HIS A 100 -2.68 19.33 -0.82
N GLN A 101 -1.69 18.49 -0.56
CA GLN A 101 -1.25 17.52 -1.57
C GLN A 101 -2.36 16.50 -1.87
N ALA A 102 -2.59 16.22 -3.15
CA ALA A 102 -3.43 15.11 -3.58
C ALA A 102 -2.85 13.77 -3.10
N GLY A 103 -3.72 12.76 -2.94
CA GLY A 103 -3.32 11.43 -2.45
C GLY A 103 -3.45 11.25 -0.93
N ILE A 104 -3.93 12.25 -0.19
CA ILE A 104 -4.23 12.17 1.25
C ILE A 104 -5.70 11.84 1.44
N VAL A 105 -6.58 12.80 1.24
CA VAL A 105 -8.05 12.64 1.35
C VAL A 105 -8.71 12.21 0.04
N THR A 106 -8.01 12.27 -1.08
CA THR A 106 -8.50 11.82 -2.40
C THR A 106 -9.09 10.41 -2.29
N PRO A 107 -10.19 10.07 -2.97
CA PRO A 107 -10.70 8.70 -3.02
C PRO A 107 -9.58 7.70 -3.28
N ALA A 108 -9.43 6.69 -2.42
CA ALA A 108 -8.31 5.77 -2.48
C ALA A 108 -8.34 4.95 -3.78
N GLN A 109 -7.29 5.03 -4.57
CA GLN A 109 -7.10 4.25 -5.78
C GLN A 109 -6.74 2.79 -5.45
N ASP A 110 -6.83 1.89 -6.43
CA ASP A 110 -6.63 0.45 -6.19
C ASP A 110 -5.16 0.03 -6.11
N ARG A 111 -4.22 0.86 -6.55
CA ARG A 111 -2.78 0.55 -6.62
C ARG A 111 -1.95 1.61 -5.93
N LEU A 112 -0.87 1.15 -5.34
CA LEU A 112 0.14 1.96 -4.69
C LEU A 112 1.53 1.55 -5.17
N HIS A 113 2.40 2.52 -5.40
CA HIS A 113 3.84 2.36 -5.33
C HIS A 113 4.40 3.41 -4.39
N PHE A 114 4.83 2.98 -3.22
CA PHE A 114 5.51 3.82 -2.22
C PHE A 114 7.01 3.67 -2.38
N ALA A 115 7.76 4.76 -2.23
CA ALA A 115 9.21 4.77 -2.28
C ALA A 115 9.78 5.70 -1.22
N ALA A 116 10.80 5.26 -0.50
CA ALA A 116 11.59 6.06 0.41
C ALA A 116 13.00 6.23 -0.13
N PHE A 117 13.58 7.41 0.06
CA PHE A 117 14.87 7.78 -0.52
C PHE A 117 15.78 8.36 0.57
N ASP A 118 17.07 8.10 0.43
CA ASP A 118 18.11 8.81 1.16
C ASP A 118 18.76 9.84 0.22
N VAL A 119 18.95 11.07 0.69
CA VAL A 119 19.68 12.10 -0.03
C VAL A 119 21.16 11.77 0.05
N ARG A 120 21.81 11.69 -1.11
CA ARG A 120 23.22 11.29 -1.20
C ARG A 120 24.12 12.21 -0.40
N GLU A 121 25.17 11.65 0.16
CA GLU A 121 26.29 12.40 0.69
C GLU A 121 26.88 13.33 -0.40
N GLY A 122 27.14 14.58 -0.07
CA GLY A 122 27.64 15.59 -0.99
C GLY A 122 26.56 16.35 -1.81
N THR A 123 25.29 15.93 -1.75
CA THR A 123 24.20 16.73 -2.33
C THR A 123 24.06 18.04 -1.55
N THR A 124 24.07 19.17 -2.27
CA THR A 124 23.93 20.51 -1.67
C THR A 124 22.46 20.87 -1.41
N ARG A 125 22.23 21.93 -0.65
CA ARG A 125 20.88 22.49 -0.44
C ARG A 125 20.23 22.92 -1.76
N GLU A 126 20.99 23.55 -2.64
CA GLU A 126 20.56 24.00 -3.96
C GLU A 126 20.15 22.84 -4.84
N GLU A 127 20.95 21.77 -4.89
CA GLU A 127 20.63 20.54 -5.63
C GLU A 127 19.39 19.81 -5.06
N LEU A 128 19.17 19.89 -3.75
CA LEU A 128 17.93 19.37 -3.13
C LEU A 128 16.70 20.19 -3.56
N ILE A 129 16.83 21.53 -3.61
CA ILE A 129 15.75 22.38 -4.09
C ILE A 129 15.44 22.10 -5.58
N GLU A 130 16.48 22.01 -6.43
CA GLU A 130 16.34 21.64 -7.83
C GLU A 130 15.66 20.27 -8.00
N LEU A 131 16.02 19.29 -7.18
CA LEU A 131 15.38 17.97 -7.18
C LEU A 131 13.87 18.08 -6.93
N LEU A 132 13.46 18.85 -5.92
CA LEU A 132 12.05 19.02 -5.58
C LEU A 132 11.28 19.78 -6.66
N GLN A 133 11.94 20.74 -7.34
CA GLN A 133 11.39 21.42 -8.51
C GLN A 133 11.20 20.46 -9.68
N ASP A 134 12.21 19.66 -10.01
CA ASP A 134 12.17 18.66 -11.09
C ASP A 134 11.06 17.61 -10.80
N TRP A 135 11.00 17.10 -9.58
CA TRP A 135 9.97 16.14 -9.16
C TRP A 135 8.56 16.73 -9.22
N SER A 136 8.40 17.99 -8.80
CA SER A 136 7.10 18.66 -8.83
C SER A 136 6.65 18.90 -10.27
N TYR A 137 7.58 19.36 -11.14
CA TYR A 137 7.30 19.53 -12.55
C TYR A 137 6.89 18.22 -13.22
N ALA A 138 7.69 17.16 -13.05
CA ALA A 138 7.37 15.83 -13.60
C ALA A 138 6.03 15.31 -13.09
N SER A 139 5.78 15.41 -11.79
CA SER A 139 4.52 14.94 -11.17
C SER A 139 3.31 15.70 -11.67
N SER A 140 3.41 17.02 -11.85
CA SER A 140 2.32 17.85 -12.40
C SER A 140 1.89 17.42 -13.81
N ARG A 141 2.81 16.84 -14.58
CA ARG A 141 2.55 16.27 -15.90
C ARG A 141 1.99 14.86 -15.83
N LEU A 142 2.63 14.01 -15.02
CA LEU A 142 2.23 12.62 -14.84
C LEU A 142 0.77 12.47 -14.37
N VAL A 143 0.30 13.29 -13.44
CA VAL A 143 -1.10 13.24 -12.96
C VAL A 143 -2.12 13.61 -14.05
N GLN A 144 -1.67 14.21 -15.14
CA GLN A 144 -2.46 14.50 -16.31
C GLN A 144 -2.37 13.40 -17.39
N GLY A 145 -1.59 12.33 -17.16
CA GLY A 145 -1.31 11.28 -18.14
C GLY A 145 -0.34 11.71 -19.23
N LEU A 146 0.49 12.73 -18.96
CA LEU A 146 1.53 13.22 -19.86
C LEU A 146 2.89 12.65 -19.45
N ASP A 147 3.82 12.56 -20.40
CA ASP A 147 5.22 12.22 -20.13
C ASP A 147 5.86 13.26 -19.18
N VAL A 148 6.92 12.88 -18.46
CA VAL A 148 7.59 13.73 -17.46
C VAL A 148 8.16 15.03 -18.00
N SER A 149 8.40 15.12 -19.32
CA SER A 149 8.89 16.31 -20.01
C SER A 149 8.18 16.53 -21.33
N ALA A 150 8.43 17.65 -21.98
CA ALA A 150 7.90 17.96 -23.32
C ALA A 150 8.47 17.03 -24.41
N SER A 151 9.72 16.56 -24.24
CA SER A 151 10.37 15.61 -25.16
C SER A 151 9.85 14.18 -24.93
N GLY A 152 9.48 13.85 -23.71
CA GLY A 152 8.91 12.56 -23.34
C GLY A 152 9.77 11.36 -23.70
N ALA A 153 9.09 10.25 -24.02
CA ALA A 153 9.75 8.97 -24.30
C ALA A 153 10.34 8.87 -25.72
N VAL A 154 9.89 9.69 -26.67
CA VAL A 154 10.24 9.52 -28.10
C VAL A 154 10.58 10.84 -28.82
N GLY A 155 10.39 12.00 -28.20
CA GLY A 155 10.57 13.32 -28.85
C GLY A 155 12.01 13.87 -28.81
N GLY A 156 12.91 13.19 -28.07
CA GLY A 156 14.31 13.61 -27.95
C GLY A 156 15.22 13.09 -29.07
N SER A 157 16.53 13.34 -28.93
CA SER A 157 17.52 12.80 -29.83
C SER A 157 17.57 11.28 -29.79
N PRO A 158 17.57 10.55 -30.92
CA PRO A 158 17.71 9.09 -30.95
C PRO A 158 19.08 8.61 -30.46
N LEU A 159 20.05 9.49 -30.31
CA LEU A 159 21.40 9.21 -29.81
C LEU A 159 21.57 9.51 -28.32
N ALA A 160 20.49 9.94 -27.63
CA ALA A 160 20.49 10.19 -26.19
C ALA A 160 19.40 9.35 -25.50
N PRO A 161 19.57 9.04 -24.20
CA PRO A 161 18.50 8.43 -23.42
C PRO A 161 17.24 9.33 -23.47
N PRO A 162 16.04 8.75 -23.61
CA PRO A 162 14.80 9.52 -23.60
C PRO A 162 14.55 10.15 -22.22
N ASP A 163 13.79 11.25 -22.18
CA ASP A 163 13.47 11.94 -20.93
C ASP A 163 12.46 11.16 -20.08
N ASP A 164 11.61 10.36 -20.72
CA ASP A 164 10.61 9.50 -20.07
C ASP A 164 10.90 8.04 -20.36
N THR A 165 10.54 7.15 -19.45
CA THR A 165 10.77 5.70 -19.58
C THR A 165 9.75 4.98 -20.47
N GLY A 166 8.61 5.64 -20.79
CA GLY A 166 7.66 5.27 -21.83
C GLY A 166 6.72 4.11 -21.54
N GLU A 167 6.81 3.43 -20.39
CA GLU A 167 5.97 2.27 -20.10
C GLU A 167 4.49 2.60 -19.88
N ALA A 168 4.15 3.84 -19.57
CA ALA A 168 2.75 4.30 -19.48
C ALA A 168 2.24 4.98 -20.76
N MET A 169 3.04 4.98 -21.84
CA MET A 169 2.64 5.61 -23.10
C MET A 169 1.32 5.04 -23.62
N GLY A 170 0.34 5.90 -23.86
CA GLY A 170 -1.00 5.51 -24.31
C GLY A 170 -1.95 5.05 -23.21
N LEU A 171 -1.51 5.00 -21.96
CA LEU A 171 -2.40 4.80 -20.81
C LEU A 171 -3.05 6.13 -20.41
N PRO A 172 -4.31 6.10 -19.92
CA PRO A 172 -4.95 7.29 -19.36
C PRO A 172 -4.31 7.66 -18.01
N PRO A 173 -4.62 8.84 -17.43
CA PRO A 173 -4.09 9.30 -16.14
C PRO A 173 -4.34 8.37 -14.97
N SER A 174 -5.37 7.51 -15.03
CA SER A 174 -5.72 6.47 -14.07
C SER A 174 -5.83 6.99 -12.63
N ALA A 175 -6.37 8.20 -12.48
CA ALA A 175 -6.52 8.86 -11.19
C ALA A 175 -5.20 9.01 -10.40
N LEU A 176 -4.04 9.09 -11.08
CA LEU A 176 -2.74 9.18 -10.43
C LEU A 176 -2.68 10.38 -9.47
N THR A 177 -2.17 10.11 -8.28
CA THR A 177 -1.75 11.12 -7.31
C THR A 177 -0.31 10.84 -6.88
N VAL A 178 0.46 11.90 -6.67
CA VAL A 178 1.84 11.84 -6.18
C VAL A 178 1.94 12.74 -4.96
N THR A 179 2.31 12.16 -3.82
CA THR A 179 2.42 12.84 -2.53
C THR A 179 3.86 12.72 -2.03
N PHE A 180 4.45 13.82 -1.60
CA PHE A 180 5.84 13.90 -1.11
C PHE A 180 5.88 14.12 0.38
N GLY A 181 6.89 13.53 1.05
CA GLY A 181 7.11 13.72 2.47
C GLY A 181 8.59 13.83 2.83
N PHE A 182 8.85 14.51 3.94
CA PHE A 182 10.17 14.82 4.49
C PHE A 182 10.37 14.09 5.82
N GLY A 183 11.33 13.16 5.86
CA GLY A 183 11.67 12.39 7.05
C GLY A 183 12.50 13.21 8.05
N PRO A 184 12.59 12.76 9.31
CA PRO A 184 13.37 13.47 10.33
C PRO A 184 14.85 13.58 9.99
N THR A 185 15.41 12.59 9.28
CA THR A 185 16.83 12.56 8.90
C THR A 185 17.20 13.55 7.79
N LEU A 186 16.22 14.14 7.10
CA LEU A 186 16.45 15.26 6.18
C LEU A 186 16.89 16.52 6.93
N PHE A 187 16.38 16.73 8.14
CA PHE A 187 16.65 17.93 8.95
C PHE A 187 17.95 17.79 9.75
N VAL A 188 18.08 16.65 10.43
CA VAL A 188 19.29 16.27 11.16
C VAL A 188 19.53 14.80 10.89
N ASP A 189 20.68 14.47 10.32
CA ASP A 189 21.00 13.09 9.95
C ASP A 189 21.28 12.19 11.17
N GLY A 190 21.57 10.90 10.93
CA GLY A 190 21.83 9.93 11.99
C GLY A 190 23.04 10.23 12.86
N ASP A 191 23.96 11.06 12.38
CA ASP A 191 25.18 11.51 13.08
C ASP A 191 24.98 12.88 13.76
N GLY A 192 23.79 13.47 13.69
CA GLY A 192 23.45 14.76 14.30
C GLY A 192 23.87 15.97 13.45
N VAL A 193 24.13 15.78 12.16
CA VAL A 193 24.59 16.84 11.25
C VAL A 193 23.40 17.46 10.50
N ASP A 194 23.33 18.79 10.50
CA ASP A 194 22.42 19.57 9.66
C ASP A 194 23.06 19.83 8.29
N ARG A 195 22.85 18.92 7.35
CA ARG A 195 23.45 18.99 6.00
C ARG A 195 22.92 20.14 5.15
N PHE A 196 21.70 20.60 5.42
CA PHE A 196 20.96 21.52 4.54
C PHE A 196 20.59 22.85 5.22
N GLY A 197 21.01 23.10 6.47
CA GLY A 197 20.59 24.27 7.23
C GLY A 197 19.11 24.24 7.60
N LEU A 198 18.55 23.05 7.82
CA LEU A 198 17.13 22.82 8.09
C LEU A 198 16.83 22.43 9.55
N ALA A 199 17.82 22.21 10.39
CA ALA A 199 17.60 21.74 11.77
C ALA A 199 16.62 22.63 12.55
N SER A 200 16.73 23.96 12.41
CA SER A 200 15.83 24.93 13.06
C SER A 200 14.40 24.93 12.50
N ARG A 201 14.19 24.31 11.34
CA ARG A 201 12.89 24.19 10.65
C ARG A 201 12.22 22.84 10.93
N GLN A 202 12.89 21.90 11.61
CA GLN A 202 12.33 20.59 11.92
C GLN A 202 11.13 20.75 12.86
N PRO A 203 9.95 20.16 12.49
CA PRO A 203 8.85 20.09 13.44
C PRO A 203 9.26 19.31 14.70
N VAL A 204 9.00 19.83 15.87
CA VAL A 204 9.37 19.19 17.16
C VAL A 204 8.82 17.77 17.28
N LYS A 205 7.64 17.52 16.68
CA LYS A 205 6.96 16.22 16.69
C LYS A 205 7.46 15.26 15.61
N LEU A 206 8.26 15.72 14.66
CA LEU A 206 8.86 14.89 13.62
C LEU A 206 10.12 14.23 14.15
N THR A 207 9.94 13.17 14.92
CA THR A 207 11.01 12.33 15.45
C THR A 207 10.79 10.88 15.01
N GLN A 208 11.81 10.05 15.12
CA GLN A 208 11.63 8.62 14.89
C GLN A 208 10.56 8.06 15.83
N LEU A 209 9.68 7.22 15.31
CA LEU A 209 8.67 6.55 16.11
C LEU A 209 9.32 5.71 17.22
N PRO A 210 8.74 5.67 18.42
CA PRO A 210 9.22 4.80 19.47
C PRO A 210 9.10 3.32 19.04
N ARG A 211 9.84 2.45 19.69
CA ARG A 211 9.66 1.01 19.54
C ARG A 211 8.35 0.59 20.19
N PHE A 212 7.58 -0.22 19.45
CA PHE A 212 6.33 -0.79 19.94
C PHE A 212 6.48 -2.28 20.24
N SER A 213 5.60 -2.81 21.07
CA SER A 213 5.52 -4.26 21.33
C SER A 213 5.28 -5.01 20.02
N GLY A 214 6.01 -6.10 19.79
CA GLY A 214 5.88 -6.91 18.58
C GLY A 214 6.62 -6.38 17.35
N ASP A 215 7.39 -5.27 17.47
CA ASP A 215 8.24 -4.78 16.39
C ASP A 215 9.39 -5.74 16.09
N ALA A 216 9.49 -6.11 14.81
CA ALA A 216 10.58 -6.88 14.20
C ALA A 216 11.13 -6.11 12.99
N LEU A 217 11.41 -4.81 13.23
CA LEU A 217 11.78 -3.86 12.18
C LEU A 217 13.10 -4.23 11.53
N GLN A 218 13.11 -4.16 10.20
CA GLN A 218 14.26 -4.27 9.33
C GLN A 218 14.69 -2.85 8.94
N SER A 219 15.96 -2.53 9.14
CA SER A 219 16.50 -1.19 8.86
C SER A 219 16.39 -0.83 7.39
N GLU A 220 16.55 -1.83 6.51
CA GLU A 220 16.44 -1.72 5.07
C GLU A 220 15.01 -1.45 4.56
N LEU A 221 14.00 -1.67 5.39
CA LEU A 221 12.59 -1.38 5.10
C LEU A 221 12.03 -0.25 5.98
N SER A 222 12.91 0.60 6.53
CA SER A 222 12.52 1.61 7.51
C SER A 222 13.20 2.96 7.25
N GLY A 223 12.47 4.05 7.56
CA GLY A 223 12.98 5.41 7.46
C GLY A 223 13.17 5.88 6.02
N GLY A 224 13.96 6.92 5.86
CA GLY A 224 14.30 7.61 4.62
C GLY A 224 14.18 9.12 4.78
N ASP A 225 15.07 9.89 4.14
CA ASP A 225 15.07 11.36 4.17
C ASP A 225 13.85 11.93 3.44
N LEU A 226 13.45 11.28 2.35
CA LEU A 226 12.30 11.66 1.54
C LEU A 226 11.41 10.45 1.30
N CYS A 227 10.11 10.68 1.07
CA CYS A 227 9.23 9.64 0.56
C CYS A 227 8.34 10.17 -0.56
N ILE A 228 7.93 9.25 -1.43
CA ILE A 228 6.94 9.47 -2.49
C ILE A 228 5.88 8.38 -2.38
N GLN A 229 4.61 8.79 -2.31
CA GLN A 229 3.46 7.92 -2.45
C GLN A 229 2.82 8.17 -3.81
N ALA A 230 2.90 7.22 -4.73
CA ALA A 230 2.19 7.22 -6.00
C ALA A 230 1.01 6.25 -5.92
N CYS A 231 -0.21 6.76 -6.04
CA CYS A 231 -1.42 5.94 -6.09
C CYS A 231 -2.13 6.14 -7.43
N ALA A 232 -2.58 5.04 -8.04
CA ALA A 232 -3.33 5.05 -9.30
C ALA A 232 -4.31 3.87 -9.36
N ASP A 233 -5.25 3.92 -10.29
CA ASP A 233 -6.13 2.76 -10.57
C ASP A 233 -5.45 1.72 -11.48
N ASP A 234 -4.38 2.12 -12.19
CA ASP A 234 -3.54 1.24 -12.99
C ASP A 234 -2.17 1.04 -12.32
N PRO A 235 -1.71 -0.22 -12.12
CA PRO A 235 -0.43 -0.49 -11.47
C PRO A 235 0.77 0.00 -12.30
N GLN A 236 0.67 -0.01 -13.65
CA GLN A 236 1.75 0.43 -14.51
C GLN A 236 1.96 1.93 -14.43
N VAL A 237 0.88 2.71 -14.29
CA VAL A 237 0.93 4.15 -14.08
C VAL A 237 1.60 4.51 -12.74
N ALA A 238 1.28 3.78 -11.66
CA ALA A 238 1.94 4.00 -10.38
C ALA A 238 3.45 3.65 -10.42
N VAL A 239 3.81 2.54 -11.09
CA VAL A 239 5.22 2.13 -11.28
C VAL A 239 5.95 3.13 -12.15
N HIS A 240 5.35 3.59 -13.25
CA HIS A 240 5.89 4.60 -14.14
C HIS A 240 6.24 5.89 -13.40
N ALA A 241 5.34 6.38 -12.54
CA ALA A 241 5.59 7.57 -11.75
C ALA A 241 6.84 7.42 -10.87
N ILE A 242 6.92 6.37 -10.05
CA ILE A 242 8.07 6.16 -9.15
C ILE A 242 9.36 5.90 -9.93
N ARG A 243 9.32 5.14 -11.03
CA ARG A 243 10.49 4.86 -11.85
C ARG A 243 11.08 6.13 -12.46
N ASN A 244 10.24 7.00 -13.01
CA ASN A 244 10.71 8.26 -13.58
C ASN A 244 11.23 9.22 -12.50
N LEU A 245 10.52 9.38 -11.37
CA LEU A 245 10.97 10.23 -10.27
C LEU A 245 12.29 9.73 -9.68
N THR A 246 12.48 8.40 -9.54
CA THR A 246 13.76 7.81 -9.14
C THR A 246 14.87 8.16 -10.13
N ARG A 247 14.60 8.05 -11.42
CA ARG A 247 15.55 8.39 -12.48
C ARG A 247 15.93 9.86 -12.50
N ILE A 248 14.94 10.76 -12.35
CA ILE A 248 15.16 12.21 -12.23
C ILE A 248 16.04 12.52 -11.02
N GLY A 249 15.87 11.78 -9.92
CA GLY A 249 16.67 11.91 -8.71
C GLY A 249 18.08 11.34 -8.79
N PHE A 250 18.45 10.67 -9.89
CA PHE A 250 19.77 10.04 -10.03
C PHE A 250 20.91 11.05 -9.80
N GLY A 251 21.87 10.65 -8.96
CA GLY A 251 22.99 11.50 -8.55
C GLY A 251 22.73 12.32 -7.29
N ARG A 252 21.47 12.64 -6.97
CA ARG A 252 21.06 13.46 -5.80
C ARG A 252 20.42 12.62 -4.67
N VAL A 253 19.71 11.53 -5.02
CA VAL A 253 19.10 10.60 -4.07
C VAL A 253 19.38 9.15 -4.44
N ILE A 254 19.20 8.25 -3.48
CA ILE A 254 19.24 6.80 -3.62
C ILE A 254 17.91 6.25 -3.13
N LEU A 255 17.29 5.36 -3.92
CA LEU A 255 16.15 4.60 -3.46
C LEU A 255 16.57 3.69 -2.31
N ARG A 256 16.06 3.97 -1.11
CA ARG A 256 16.32 3.18 0.10
C ARG A 256 15.48 1.90 0.10
N TRP A 257 14.18 2.04 -0.06
CA TRP A 257 13.25 0.92 -0.21
C TRP A 257 11.98 1.38 -0.92
N SER A 258 11.24 0.40 -1.44
CA SER A 258 9.93 0.66 -2.02
C SER A 258 8.95 -0.46 -1.68
N GLN A 259 7.65 -0.17 -1.77
CA GLN A 259 6.58 -1.14 -1.54
C GLN A 259 5.49 -0.97 -2.59
N LEU A 260 5.22 -2.03 -3.32
CA LEU A 260 4.02 -2.14 -4.15
C LEU A 260 2.82 -2.55 -3.30
N GLY A 261 1.67 -1.95 -3.57
CA GLY A 261 0.43 -2.26 -2.89
C GLY A 261 -0.73 -2.40 -3.86
N PHE A 262 -1.73 -3.20 -3.48
CA PHE A 262 -2.95 -3.43 -4.25
C PHE A 262 -4.16 -3.55 -3.34
N GLY A 263 -5.36 -3.38 -3.92
CA GLY A 263 -6.62 -3.58 -3.22
C GLY A 263 -6.63 -2.77 -1.92
N ARG A 264 -6.92 -1.49 -2.02
CA ARG A 264 -6.98 -0.61 -0.83
C ARG A 264 -7.63 -1.31 0.37
N THR A 265 -7.11 -1.09 1.56
CA THR A 265 -7.67 -1.61 2.81
C THR A 265 -8.46 -0.56 3.58
N SER A 266 -8.59 0.65 3.04
CA SER A 266 -9.41 1.72 3.63
C SER A 266 -10.04 2.53 2.52
N SER A 267 -11.26 3.00 2.72
CA SER A 267 -11.91 4.01 1.88
C SER A 267 -11.72 5.38 2.51
N THR A 268 -11.37 6.38 1.69
CA THR A 268 -11.18 7.77 2.10
C THR A 268 -12.33 8.69 1.67
N SER A 269 -13.35 8.13 1.02
CA SER A 269 -14.58 8.82 0.62
C SER A 269 -15.79 7.98 1.00
N THR A 270 -16.90 8.63 1.31
CA THR A 270 -18.18 7.99 1.62
C THR A 270 -18.79 7.27 0.41
N SER A 271 -18.38 7.64 -0.82
CA SER A 271 -18.81 6.98 -2.05
C SER A 271 -18.16 5.60 -2.27
N GLN A 272 -17.11 5.28 -1.51
CA GLN A 272 -16.37 4.03 -1.64
C GLN A 272 -16.86 2.98 -0.64
N ALA A 273 -17.17 1.78 -1.11
CA ALA A 273 -17.43 0.65 -0.23
C ALA A 273 -16.21 0.33 0.64
N THR A 274 -16.46 -0.12 1.87
CA THR A 274 -15.39 -0.57 2.77
C THR A 274 -14.73 -1.83 2.23
N PRO A 275 -13.42 -1.80 1.95
CA PRO A 275 -12.68 -2.94 1.41
C PRO A 275 -12.36 -3.97 2.49
N ARG A 276 -11.73 -5.07 2.08
CA ARG A 276 -11.24 -6.11 3.00
C ARG A 276 -9.72 -6.20 2.94
N ASN A 277 -9.12 -6.46 4.10
CA ASN A 277 -7.72 -6.83 4.20
C ASN A 277 -7.50 -8.34 3.90
N LEU A 278 -6.26 -8.83 3.95
CA LEU A 278 -5.94 -10.24 3.65
C LEU A 278 -6.44 -11.23 4.70
N PHE A 279 -6.87 -10.80 5.89
CA PHE A 279 -7.58 -11.65 6.85
C PHE A 279 -9.08 -11.81 6.50
N GLY A 280 -9.53 -11.11 5.46
CA GLY A 280 -10.89 -11.20 4.96
C GLY A 280 -11.90 -10.31 5.69
N PHE A 281 -11.47 -9.50 6.66
CA PHE A 281 -12.34 -8.58 7.39
C PHE A 281 -12.44 -7.22 6.69
N LYS A 282 -13.59 -6.58 6.82
CA LYS A 282 -13.76 -5.18 6.43
C LYS A 282 -12.80 -4.31 7.22
N ASP A 283 -12.04 -3.48 6.52
CA ASP A 283 -11.05 -2.60 7.11
C ASP A 283 -11.35 -1.14 6.72
N GLY A 284 -11.19 -0.23 7.67
CA GLY A 284 -11.47 1.18 7.41
C GLY A 284 -12.92 1.62 7.62
N THR A 285 -13.78 0.83 8.27
CA THR A 285 -15.16 1.23 8.60
C THR A 285 -15.21 2.56 9.37
N ALA A 286 -14.37 2.73 10.38
CA ALA A 286 -14.25 3.95 11.19
C ALA A 286 -13.17 4.93 10.67
N ASN A 287 -12.81 4.85 9.39
CA ASN A 287 -11.83 5.76 8.80
C ASN A 287 -12.39 7.18 8.67
N VAL A 288 -11.53 8.20 8.83
CA VAL A 288 -11.86 9.59 8.48
C VAL A 288 -12.11 9.67 6.97
N LYS A 289 -13.19 10.37 6.57
CA LYS A 289 -13.56 10.55 5.16
C LYS A 289 -13.30 11.98 4.71
N ALA A 290 -13.03 12.17 3.43
CA ALA A 290 -12.80 13.49 2.83
C ALA A 290 -13.97 14.45 3.06
N GLU A 291 -15.19 13.94 3.04
CA GLU A 291 -16.42 14.69 3.21
C GLU A 291 -16.67 15.12 4.68
N GLU A 292 -15.96 14.51 5.64
CA GLU A 292 -15.97 14.89 7.05
C GLU A 292 -15.01 16.06 7.30
N THR A 293 -15.34 17.27 6.78
CA THR A 293 -14.42 18.42 6.80
C THR A 293 -13.97 18.84 8.20
N SER A 294 -14.85 18.76 9.21
CA SER A 294 -14.49 19.00 10.61
C SER A 294 -13.51 17.95 11.15
N ALA A 295 -13.72 16.67 10.84
CA ALA A 295 -12.83 15.60 11.26
C ALA A 295 -11.46 15.66 10.55
N THR A 296 -11.42 16.02 9.25
CA THR A 296 -10.15 16.23 8.56
C THR A 296 -9.39 17.43 9.11
N ALA A 297 -10.05 18.53 9.45
CA ALA A 297 -9.44 19.70 10.08
C ALA A 297 -8.92 19.38 11.50
N GLU A 298 -9.65 18.57 12.27
CA GLU A 298 -9.27 18.21 13.64
C GLU A 298 -8.16 17.16 13.70
N HIS A 299 -8.18 16.17 12.79
CA HIS A 299 -7.35 14.97 12.94
C HIS A 299 -6.28 14.80 11.86
N VAL A 300 -6.37 15.48 10.70
CA VAL A 300 -5.48 15.24 9.55
C VAL A 300 -4.57 16.43 9.26
N TRP A 301 -5.13 17.64 9.19
CA TRP A 301 -4.38 18.82 8.75
C TRP A 301 -3.70 19.53 9.91
N VAL A 302 -2.40 19.78 9.76
CA VAL A 302 -1.63 20.63 10.68
C VAL A 302 -2.17 22.06 10.62
N ALA A 303 -2.67 22.56 11.73
CA ALA A 303 -3.17 23.94 11.80
C ALA A 303 -2.04 24.95 12.03
N PRO A 304 -2.26 26.22 11.67
CA PRO A 304 -1.36 27.29 12.06
C PRO A 304 -1.10 27.28 13.57
N GLY A 305 0.17 27.28 13.98
CA GLY A 305 0.56 27.24 15.41
C GLY A 305 0.78 25.83 15.98
N ASP A 306 0.45 24.74 15.28
CA ASP A 306 0.75 23.36 15.72
C ASP A 306 2.23 22.98 15.52
N GLY A 307 2.92 23.69 14.65
CA GLY A 307 4.30 23.45 14.25
C GLY A 307 4.87 24.63 13.47
N PRO A 308 5.98 24.45 12.76
CA PRO A 308 6.54 25.51 11.93
C PRO A 308 5.58 25.90 10.80
N ASP A 309 5.57 27.18 10.45
CA ASP A 309 4.64 27.76 9.48
C ASP A 309 4.65 27.05 8.11
N TRP A 310 5.81 26.54 7.69
CA TRP A 310 5.95 25.83 6.42
C TRP A 310 5.12 24.56 6.33
N LEU A 311 4.72 23.97 7.47
CA LEU A 311 3.94 22.73 7.54
C LEU A 311 2.43 22.98 7.71
N ALA A 312 2.00 24.22 7.95
CA ALA A 312 0.59 24.55 8.10
C ALA A 312 -0.21 24.18 6.84
N GLY A 313 -1.32 23.45 6.98
CA GLY A 313 -2.06 22.85 5.87
C GLY A 313 -1.49 21.52 5.37
N GLY A 314 -0.35 21.11 5.89
CA GLY A 314 0.24 19.80 5.67
C GLY A 314 -0.32 18.72 6.61
N SER A 315 0.40 17.62 6.73
CA SER A 315 0.03 16.48 7.59
C SER A 315 1.30 15.74 8.05
N TYR A 316 1.17 14.77 8.93
CA TYR A 316 2.19 13.76 9.16
C TYR A 316 1.74 12.43 8.56
N LEU A 317 2.66 11.74 7.92
CA LEU A 317 2.46 10.38 7.41
C LEU A 317 3.23 9.39 8.28
N VAL A 318 2.56 8.35 8.73
CA VAL A 318 3.20 7.16 9.29
C VAL A 318 2.98 5.99 8.34
N ALA A 319 4.05 5.29 8.02
CA ALA A 319 4.02 4.04 7.26
C ALA A 319 4.50 2.87 8.13
N ARG A 320 3.74 1.76 8.08
CA ARG A 320 4.10 0.50 8.75
C ARG A 320 3.92 -0.66 7.79
N ARG A 321 5.00 -1.41 7.52
CA ARG A 321 4.90 -2.66 6.77
C ARG A 321 4.58 -3.78 7.76
N ILE A 322 3.36 -4.27 7.71
CA ILE A 322 2.81 -5.25 8.64
C ILE A 322 2.70 -6.58 7.91
N ARG A 323 3.60 -7.52 8.20
CA ARG A 323 3.49 -8.90 7.71
C ARG A 323 2.37 -9.60 8.45
N MET A 324 1.47 -10.26 7.71
CA MET A 324 0.34 -11.04 8.20
C MET A 324 0.68 -12.54 8.10
N MET A 325 0.44 -13.28 9.19
CA MET A 325 0.72 -14.73 9.27
C MET A 325 -0.47 -15.49 8.69
N ILE A 326 -0.64 -15.41 7.35
CA ILE A 326 -1.83 -15.90 6.63
C ILE A 326 -2.13 -17.36 6.93
N GLU A 327 -1.12 -18.24 6.82
CA GLU A 327 -1.31 -19.69 6.99
C GLU A 327 -1.70 -20.08 8.43
N SER A 328 -1.32 -19.27 9.42
CA SER A 328 -1.74 -19.45 10.82
C SER A 328 -3.17 -18.97 11.00
N TRP A 329 -3.49 -17.79 10.46
CA TRP A 329 -4.83 -17.21 10.50
C TRP A 329 -5.90 -18.09 9.83
N ASP A 330 -5.59 -18.70 8.70
CA ASP A 330 -6.51 -19.55 7.94
C ASP A 330 -6.94 -20.81 8.69
N ARG A 331 -6.24 -21.18 9.76
CA ARG A 331 -6.56 -22.32 10.64
C ARG A 331 -7.37 -21.94 11.88
N VAL A 332 -7.52 -20.65 12.13
CA VAL A 332 -8.30 -20.13 13.27
C VAL A 332 -9.78 -20.29 12.97
N ARG A 333 -10.56 -20.73 13.96
CA ARG A 333 -12.03 -20.86 13.83
C ARG A 333 -12.67 -19.49 13.58
N LEU A 334 -13.75 -19.46 12.81
CA LEU A 334 -14.43 -18.22 12.45
C LEU A 334 -14.84 -17.42 13.71
N GLU A 335 -15.43 -18.05 14.68
CA GLU A 335 -15.82 -17.42 15.96
C GLU A 335 -14.63 -16.71 16.62
N GLU A 336 -13.49 -17.37 16.69
CA GLU A 336 -12.28 -16.84 17.28
C GLU A 336 -11.71 -15.67 16.45
N GLN A 337 -11.73 -15.77 15.10
CA GLN A 337 -11.36 -14.66 14.23
C GLN A 337 -12.23 -13.40 14.48
N GLU A 338 -13.53 -13.60 14.63
CA GLU A 338 -14.49 -12.52 14.91
C GLU A 338 -14.28 -11.92 16.30
N GLN A 339 -13.99 -12.73 17.30
CA GLN A 339 -13.66 -12.28 18.66
C GLN A 339 -12.36 -11.46 18.70
N ILE A 340 -11.32 -11.91 18.01
CA ILE A 340 -10.03 -11.19 17.90
C ILE A 340 -10.22 -9.81 17.27
N ILE A 341 -11.03 -9.73 16.23
CA ILE A 341 -11.30 -8.44 15.53
C ILE A 341 -12.31 -7.60 16.32
N GLY A 342 -13.36 -8.20 16.90
CA GLY A 342 -14.49 -7.53 17.53
C GLY A 342 -15.66 -7.23 16.60
N ARG A 343 -15.66 -7.80 15.38
CA ARG A 343 -16.68 -7.63 14.35
C ARG A 343 -16.97 -8.94 13.63
N ASP A 344 -18.18 -9.12 13.14
CA ASP A 344 -18.50 -10.25 12.28
C ASP A 344 -17.81 -10.13 10.91
N LYS A 345 -17.40 -11.27 10.37
CA LYS A 345 -16.62 -11.31 9.13
C LYS A 345 -17.46 -11.02 7.90
N ARG A 346 -18.74 -11.35 7.89
CA ARG A 346 -19.63 -11.21 6.73
C ARG A 346 -20.03 -9.78 6.48
N ALA A 347 -20.71 -9.16 7.44
CA ALA A 347 -21.27 -7.80 7.33
C ALA A 347 -20.27 -6.74 7.80
N GLY A 348 -19.36 -7.09 8.73
CA GLY A 348 -18.49 -6.13 9.39
C GLY A 348 -19.18 -5.39 10.53
N ALA A 349 -20.35 -5.87 10.97
CA ALA A 349 -21.04 -5.32 12.12
C ALA A 349 -20.26 -5.59 13.41
N PRO A 350 -20.31 -4.71 14.42
CA PRO A 350 -19.72 -4.99 15.73
C PRO A 350 -20.41 -6.20 16.37
N LEU A 351 -19.69 -7.00 17.15
CA LEU A 351 -20.28 -8.16 17.83
C LEU A 351 -21.33 -7.77 18.89
N SER A 352 -21.41 -6.50 19.26
CA SER A 352 -22.50 -5.95 20.07
C SER A 352 -23.82 -5.77 19.30
N GLY A 353 -23.85 -6.12 17.98
CA GLY A 353 -25.05 -6.08 17.13
C GLY A 353 -25.12 -4.87 16.22
N GLY A 354 -26.15 -4.85 15.35
CA GLY A 354 -26.38 -3.79 14.37
C GLY A 354 -25.83 -4.09 13.00
N GLU A 355 -25.42 -3.05 12.28
CA GLU A 355 -24.87 -3.08 10.91
C GLU A 355 -23.41 -2.62 10.90
N GLU A 356 -22.74 -2.63 9.74
CA GLU A 356 -21.34 -2.27 9.59
C GLU A 356 -20.95 -0.95 10.29
N PHE A 357 -21.75 0.09 10.12
CA PHE A 357 -21.46 1.43 10.65
C PHE A 357 -22.10 1.72 12.00
N THR A 358 -22.70 0.70 12.65
CA THR A 358 -23.17 0.83 14.03
C THR A 358 -21.97 1.03 14.95
N GLU A 359 -22.09 1.99 15.88
CA GLU A 359 -21.07 2.23 16.90
C GLU A 359 -20.96 1.02 17.82
N PRO A 360 -19.76 0.48 18.05
CA PRO A 360 -19.55 -0.63 18.95
C PRO A 360 -19.97 -0.30 20.40
N ASP A 361 -20.78 -1.14 21.01
CA ASP A 361 -21.13 -1.04 22.43
C ASP A 361 -20.31 -2.09 23.22
N PHE A 362 -19.38 -1.63 24.05
CA PHE A 362 -18.45 -2.47 24.81
C PHE A 362 -19.01 -2.97 26.14
N VAL A 363 -20.25 -2.65 26.49
CA VAL A 363 -20.94 -3.10 27.72
C VAL A 363 -21.98 -4.18 27.46
N VAL A 364 -22.36 -4.41 26.20
CA VAL A 364 -23.32 -5.47 25.83
C VAL A 364 -22.72 -6.84 26.15
N GLU A 365 -23.51 -7.67 26.86
CA GLU A 365 -23.11 -9.05 27.15
C GLU A 365 -23.22 -9.96 25.93
N SER A 366 -22.40 -10.96 25.88
CA SER A 366 -22.40 -11.99 24.83
C SER A 366 -23.64 -12.89 24.94
N ASP A 367 -24.33 -13.11 23.83
CA ASP A 367 -25.44 -14.08 23.75
C ASP A 367 -24.97 -15.54 23.91
N THR A 368 -23.68 -15.79 23.67
CA THR A 368 -23.09 -17.17 23.68
C THR A 368 -22.30 -17.47 24.95
N THR A 369 -21.82 -16.45 25.67
CA THR A 369 -20.96 -16.61 26.84
C THR A 369 -21.46 -15.74 27.97
N PHE A 370 -22.18 -16.38 28.93
CA PHE A 370 -22.79 -15.70 30.08
C PHE A 370 -21.75 -14.90 30.90
N GLY A 371 -22.05 -13.66 31.17
CA GLY A 371 -21.26 -12.75 31.99
C GLY A 371 -19.96 -12.23 31.31
N GLN A 372 -19.81 -12.44 30.00
CA GLN A 372 -18.71 -11.87 29.22
C GLN A 372 -19.23 -10.80 28.24
N PRO A 373 -18.46 -9.75 27.97
CA PRO A 373 -18.86 -8.77 26.96
C PRO A 373 -18.85 -9.41 25.56
N ALA A 374 -19.77 -8.96 24.70
CA ALA A 374 -19.85 -9.42 23.32
C ALA A 374 -18.57 -9.07 22.52
N ILE A 375 -17.92 -7.95 22.83
CA ILE A 375 -16.64 -7.54 22.25
C ILE A 375 -15.56 -7.65 23.33
N ASP A 376 -14.55 -8.49 23.09
CA ASP A 376 -13.43 -8.64 24.03
C ASP A 376 -12.70 -7.30 24.22
N ALA A 377 -12.31 -7.00 25.44
CA ALA A 377 -11.62 -5.76 25.80
C ALA A 377 -10.25 -5.62 25.12
N ASN A 378 -9.63 -6.73 24.71
CA ASN A 378 -8.37 -6.80 23.97
C ASN A 378 -8.56 -7.07 22.47
N SER A 379 -9.82 -7.05 21.97
CA SER A 379 -10.06 -7.12 20.54
C SER A 379 -9.52 -5.88 19.84
N HIS A 380 -9.17 -6.04 18.55
CA HIS A 380 -8.61 -4.96 17.75
C HIS A 380 -9.50 -3.70 17.75
N VAL A 381 -10.81 -3.87 17.56
CA VAL A 381 -11.78 -2.76 17.55
C VAL A 381 -11.85 -2.05 18.90
N ALA A 382 -11.88 -2.81 20.00
CA ALA A 382 -11.96 -2.23 21.34
C ALA A 382 -10.72 -1.40 21.68
N LEU A 383 -9.53 -1.90 21.36
CA LEU A 383 -8.27 -1.21 21.65
C LEU A 383 -8.01 -0.02 20.75
N ALA A 384 -8.38 -0.10 19.44
CA ALA A 384 -8.20 1.00 18.49
C ALA A 384 -9.26 2.09 18.59
N HIS A 385 -10.31 1.90 19.41
CA HIS A 385 -11.45 2.82 19.47
C HIS A 385 -11.07 4.20 20.03
N PRO A 386 -11.59 5.31 19.45
CA PRO A 386 -11.29 6.67 19.89
C PRO A 386 -11.53 6.90 21.38
N ALA A 387 -12.57 6.32 21.96
CA ALA A 387 -12.89 6.46 23.39
C ALA A 387 -11.76 5.94 24.31
N LYS A 388 -11.00 4.93 23.88
CA LYS A 388 -9.80 4.44 24.60
C LYS A 388 -8.54 5.25 24.30
N ASN A 389 -8.53 6.04 23.24
CA ASN A 389 -7.38 6.73 22.71
C ASN A 389 -7.53 8.26 22.80
N ALA A 390 -8.25 8.77 23.82
CA ALA A 390 -8.49 10.19 24.06
C ALA A 390 -9.04 10.94 22.81
N GLY A 391 -9.94 10.30 22.05
CA GLY A 391 -10.56 10.84 20.86
C GLY A 391 -9.69 10.75 19.59
N ALA A 392 -8.48 10.17 19.65
CA ALA A 392 -7.61 10.08 18.49
C ALA A 392 -8.26 9.30 17.34
N ARG A 393 -8.32 9.92 16.17
CA ARG A 393 -8.72 9.30 14.90
C ARG A 393 -7.58 9.46 13.89
N LEU A 394 -7.47 8.52 12.97
CA LEU A 394 -6.46 8.50 11.90
C LEU A 394 -7.16 8.44 10.55
N LEU A 395 -6.64 9.16 9.54
CA LEU A 395 -7.01 8.91 8.17
C LEU A 395 -6.10 7.81 7.63
N ARG A 396 -6.65 6.60 7.49
CA ARG A 396 -5.90 5.42 6.99
C ARG A 396 -6.05 5.31 5.48
N ARG A 397 -4.93 4.98 4.81
CA ARG A 397 -4.85 4.77 3.36
C ARG A 397 -3.95 3.57 3.07
N GLY A 398 -4.24 2.43 3.73
CA GLY A 398 -3.44 1.22 3.61
C GLY A 398 -3.74 0.41 2.34
N TYR A 399 -2.81 -0.48 2.02
CA TYR A 399 -2.87 -1.39 0.87
C TYR A 399 -2.40 -2.78 1.27
N ASN A 400 -2.94 -3.82 0.62
CA ASN A 400 -2.38 -5.14 0.73
C ASN A 400 -1.07 -5.25 -0.07
N PHE A 401 -0.17 -6.14 0.35
CA PHE A 401 1.01 -6.51 -0.43
C PHE A 401 1.21 -8.03 -0.43
N VAL A 402 1.87 -8.54 -1.47
CA VAL A 402 2.38 -9.91 -1.58
C VAL A 402 3.73 -9.85 -2.28
N ASP A 403 4.79 -10.10 -1.53
CA ASP A 403 6.20 -9.98 -1.97
C ASP A 403 6.86 -11.37 -2.08
N GLY A 404 6.13 -12.32 -2.66
CA GLY A 404 6.61 -13.69 -2.81
C GLY A 404 6.48 -14.53 -1.54
N ASN A 405 7.44 -15.39 -1.28
CA ASN A 405 7.43 -16.36 -0.20
C ASN A 405 8.66 -16.20 0.69
N ASP A 406 8.55 -16.62 1.96
CA ASP A 406 9.71 -16.75 2.84
C ASP A 406 10.46 -18.07 2.61
N GLU A 407 11.56 -18.27 3.33
CA GLU A 407 12.42 -19.48 3.25
C GLU A 407 11.66 -20.77 3.63
N LEU A 408 10.55 -20.67 4.35
CA LEU A 408 9.71 -21.79 4.72
C LEU A 408 8.54 -22.01 3.76
N GLY A 409 8.51 -21.28 2.63
CA GLY A 409 7.46 -21.38 1.62
C GLY A 409 6.13 -20.69 2.02
N ARG A 410 6.11 -19.90 3.10
CA ARG A 410 4.93 -19.15 3.53
C ARG A 410 4.88 -17.81 2.80
N LEU A 411 3.67 -17.29 2.58
CA LEU A 411 3.49 -15.99 1.93
C LEU A 411 4.20 -14.87 2.71
N ASN A 412 5.01 -14.09 2.01
CA ASN A 412 5.49 -12.80 2.49
C ASN A 412 4.45 -11.74 2.10
N ALA A 413 3.35 -11.72 2.82
CA ALA A 413 2.17 -10.92 2.50
C ALA A 413 1.69 -10.15 3.74
N GLY A 414 0.89 -9.11 3.52
CA GLY A 414 0.35 -8.36 4.63
C GLY A 414 -0.28 -7.03 4.24
N LEU A 415 -0.26 -6.12 5.20
CA LEU A 415 -0.78 -4.77 5.10
C LEU A 415 0.37 -3.77 5.08
N PHE A 416 0.46 -2.98 4.03
CA PHE A 416 1.23 -1.75 4.05
C PHE A 416 0.31 -0.64 4.58
N PHE A 417 0.39 -0.44 5.89
CA PHE A 417 -0.40 0.53 6.62
C PHE A 417 0.17 1.93 6.39
N LEU A 418 -0.68 2.83 5.94
CA LEU A 418 -0.41 4.26 5.83
C LEU A 418 -1.46 5.01 6.63
N SER A 419 -1.04 5.96 7.43
CA SER A 419 -1.96 6.86 8.12
C SER A 419 -1.47 8.30 8.06
N TYR A 420 -2.43 9.20 7.84
CA TYR A 420 -2.24 10.64 7.89
C TYR A 420 -2.89 11.19 9.15
N GLN A 421 -2.17 12.04 9.83
CA GLN A 421 -2.62 12.66 11.08
C GLN A 421 -2.03 14.05 11.28
N ARG A 422 -2.77 14.89 11.99
CA ARG A 422 -2.35 16.23 12.40
C ARG A 422 -1.18 16.20 13.38
N ASP A 423 -1.13 15.15 14.22
CA ASP A 423 -0.14 14.96 15.27
C ASP A 423 0.30 13.49 15.30
N PRO A 424 1.61 13.18 15.20
CA PRO A 424 2.11 11.82 15.33
C PRO A 424 1.68 11.11 16.62
N GLU A 425 1.41 11.84 17.68
CA GLU A 425 0.95 11.31 18.97
C GLU A 425 -0.40 10.56 18.84
N GLN A 426 -1.24 10.91 17.84
CA GLN A 426 -2.48 10.19 17.55
C GLN A 426 -2.17 8.73 17.18
N PHE A 427 -1.22 8.52 16.26
CA PHE A 427 -0.77 7.17 15.89
C PHE A 427 -0.06 6.46 17.05
N ILE A 428 0.86 7.13 17.74
CA ILE A 428 1.65 6.57 18.84
C ILE A 428 0.71 6.02 19.92
N ARG A 429 -0.30 6.78 20.29
CA ARG A 429 -1.29 6.41 21.31
C ARG A 429 -2.10 5.19 20.92
N VAL A 430 -2.64 5.17 19.69
CA VAL A 430 -3.38 4.02 19.18
C VAL A 430 -2.48 2.78 19.14
N GLN A 431 -1.26 2.91 18.64
CA GLN A 431 -0.32 1.78 18.55
C GLN A 431 0.09 1.26 19.93
N GLN A 432 0.23 2.12 20.94
CA GLN A 432 0.49 1.72 22.33
C GLN A 432 -0.71 0.99 22.93
N SER A 433 -1.93 1.46 22.66
CA SER A 433 -3.16 0.78 23.07
C SER A 433 -3.25 -0.64 22.50
N LEU A 434 -2.79 -0.84 21.26
CA LEU A 434 -2.75 -2.15 20.60
C LEU A 434 -1.65 -3.09 21.14
N SER A 435 -0.89 -2.72 22.18
CA SER A 435 0.16 -3.58 22.74
C SER A 435 -0.35 -4.93 23.28
N THR A 436 -1.61 -4.99 23.70
CA THR A 436 -2.28 -6.20 24.21
C THR A 436 -3.30 -6.77 23.23
N ASP A 437 -3.29 -6.33 21.98
CA ASP A 437 -4.21 -6.77 20.93
C ASP A 437 -4.05 -8.27 20.66
N LEU A 438 -5.15 -9.00 20.70
CA LEU A 438 -5.20 -10.42 20.35
C LEU A 438 -4.72 -10.70 18.92
N LEU A 439 -4.83 -9.71 18.03
CA LEU A 439 -4.38 -9.81 16.65
C LEU A 439 -2.84 -9.86 16.53
N ASN A 440 -2.10 -9.43 17.56
CA ASN A 440 -0.63 -9.41 17.54
C ASN A 440 0.01 -10.79 17.36
N GLU A 441 -0.70 -11.87 17.67
CA GLU A 441 -0.23 -13.24 17.42
C GLU A 441 -0.05 -13.50 15.90
N TYR A 442 -0.82 -12.80 15.07
CA TYR A 442 -0.87 -13.00 13.62
C TYR A 442 -0.17 -11.89 12.83
N LEU A 443 0.42 -10.92 13.50
CA LEU A 443 1.06 -9.75 12.87
C LEU A 443 2.53 -9.62 13.26
N LYS A 444 3.35 -9.11 12.31
CA LYS A 444 4.71 -8.63 12.59
C LYS A 444 4.98 -7.34 11.84
N HIS A 445 5.33 -6.30 12.56
CA HIS A 445 5.74 -5.03 11.98
C HIS A 445 7.19 -5.12 11.52
N THR A 446 7.42 -5.17 10.21
CA THR A 446 8.74 -5.39 9.62
C THR A 446 9.38 -4.13 9.04
N GLY A 447 8.62 -3.07 8.80
CA GLY A 447 9.11 -1.78 8.35
C GLY A 447 8.36 -0.64 9.02
N SER A 448 9.00 0.51 9.15
CA SER A 448 8.44 1.69 9.82
C SER A 448 9.05 2.98 9.28
N GLY A 449 8.25 4.03 9.16
CA GLY A 449 8.73 5.36 8.83
C GLY A 449 7.73 6.45 9.20
N ILE A 450 8.24 7.66 9.35
CA ILE A 450 7.44 8.86 9.60
C ILE A 450 7.97 10.00 8.75
N TRP A 451 7.07 10.79 8.18
CA TRP A 451 7.39 11.94 7.35
C TRP A 451 6.43 13.09 7.64
N ALA A 452 6.97 14.32 7.62
CA ALA A 452 6.17 15.53 7.49
C ALA A 452 5.77 15.69 6.02
N ILE A 453 4.48 15.85 5.79
CA ILE A 453 3.91 16.07 4.45
C ILE A 453 3.60 17.56 4.34
N PRO A 454 4.36 18.33 3.54
CA PRO A 454 4.09 19.75 3.37
C PRO A 454 2.72 19.98 2.73
N PRO A 455 2.16 21.20 2.80
CA PRO A 455 0.96 21.56 2.05
C PRO A 455 1.15 21.36 0.54
N GLY A 456 0.08 21.45 -0.23
CA GLY A 456 0.15 21.34 -1.68
C GLY A 456 0.99 22.45 -2.31
N ALA A 457 1.57 22.16 -3.46
CA ALA A 457 2.30 23.17 -4.23
C ALA A 457 1.33 24.24 -4.75
N ARG A 458 1.79 25.47 -4.82
CA ARG A 458 1.10 26.52 -5.54
C ARG A 458 1.27 26.33 -7.07
N ASP A 459 0.40 26.93 -7.86
CA ASP A 459 0.57 26.92 -9.31
C ASP A 459 1.91 27.56 -9.69
N GLY A 460 2.72 26.80 -10.43
CA GLY A 460 4.07 27.20 -10.83
C GLY A 460 5.14 27.08 -9.75
N GLY A 461 4.78 26.68 -8.54
CA GLY A 461 5.71 26.37 -7.45
C GLY A 461 6.07 24.89 -7.34
N TYR A 462 6.70 24.51 -6.26
CA TYR A 462 7.08 23.11 -5.99
C TYR A 462 6.73 22.70 -4.55
N VAL A 463 6.59 21.39 -4.33
CA VAL A 463 6.27 20.84 -3.01
C VAL A 463 7.43 21.11 -2.04
N GLY A 464 7.12 21.70 -0.89
CA GLY A 464 8.12 22.05 0.12
C GLY A 464 8.80 23.39 -0.08
N GLU A 465 8.39 24.22 -1.05
CA GLU A 465 8.95 25.55 -1.31
C GLU A 465 9.02 26.41 -0.02
N THR A 466 8.00 26.34 0.80
CA THR A 466 7.92 27.09 2.07
C THR A 466 8.92 26.61 3.12
N LEU A 467 9.49 25.41 3.00
CA LEU A 467 10.55 24.91 3.88
C LEU A 467 11.88 25.64 3.63
N PHE A 468 12.12 26.06 2.38
CA PHE A 468 13.39 26.65 1.94
C PHE A 468 13.37 28.19 1.84
N SER A 469 12.20 28.79 1.99
CA SER A 469 11.99 30.25 1.95
C SER A 469 12.33 30.93 3.29
#